data_e2391029f0084488929fba1296c90ef5
#
_entry.id   e2391029f0084488929fba1296c90ef5
#
_cell.length_a   1.000
_cell.length_b   1.000
_cell.length_c   1.000
_cell.angle_alpha   90.00
_cell.angle_beta   90.00
_cell.angle_gamma   90.00
#
_symmetry.space_group_name_H-M   'P 1'
#
loop_
_entity.id
_entity.type
_entity.pdbx_description
1 polymer ?
#
loop_
_entity_poly.entity_id
_entity_poly.type
_entity_poly.pdbx_seq_one_letter_code
_entity_poly.pdbx_strand_id
1 'polypeptide(L)'
;GEESLKQIKLRANRMGEFTEDLLLLCETNLEIVKNVIQKRKPEVVIIDSIQTMYSEEVASAPGSVSQVRESTNVFKQLAKGLGISIFIVGHVTKEGTVAGPRVLEHMVDTVLYFEGDRHASYRILRGVKNRFGSTNEIGVFEMQKGGLVEVENPSEYMLSGKPVNAS
;
A
#
# COMPACT_ATOMS: atom_id res chain seq x y z
N GLY A 1 10.56 -5.18 -1.13
CA GLY A 1 9.33 -5.90 -0.92
C GLY A 1 9.51 -7.41 -0.90
N GLU A 2 8.43 -8.11 -0.70
CA GLU A 2 8.41 -9.57 -0.58
C GLU A 2 8.55 -10.27 -1.94
N GLU A 3 8.16 -9.58 -3.01
CA GLU A 3 8.19 -10.15 -4.35
C GLU A 3 9.47 -9.81 -5.10
N SER A 4 9.93 -10.74 -5.93
CA SER A 4 11.05 -10.50 -6.82
C SER A 4 10.63 -9.62 -8.01
N LEU A 5 11.61 -8.97 -8.63
CA LEU A 5 11.37 -8.17 -9.86
C LEU A 5 10.73 -9.01 -10.97
N LYS A 6 11.13 -10.27 -11.08
CA LYS A 6 10.59 -11.19 -12.08
C LYS A 6 9.10 -11.46 -11.87
N GLN A 7 8.68 -11.66 -10.61
CA GLN A 7 7.28 -11.89 -10.28
C GLN A 7 6.43 -10.65 -10.55
N ILE A 8 6.94 -9.47 -10.20
CA ILE A 8 6.25 -8.21 -10.46
C ILE A 8 6.09 -7.98 -11.95
N LYS A 9 7.13 -8.26 -12.73
CA LYS A 9 7.10 -8.13 -14.18
C LYS A 9 6.06 -9.06 -14.82
N LEU A 10 5.99 -10.30 -14.37
CA LEU A 10 4.98 -11.25 -14.84
C LEU A 10 3.56 -10.76 -14.55
N ARG A 11 3.35 -10.21 -13.36
CA ARG A 11 2.06 -9.64 -12.99
C ARG A 11 1.72 -8.42 -13.84
N ALA A 12 2.68 -7.52 -14.02
CA ALA A 12 2.50 -6.32 -14.84
C ALA A 12 2.14 -6.66 -16.27
N ASN A 13 2.76 -7.67 -16.87
CA ASN A 13 2.47 -8.11 -18.23
C ASN A 13 1.03 -8.59 -18.40
N ARG A 14 0.40 -9.13 -17.36
CA ARG A 14 -1.01 -9.52 -17.38
C ARG A 14 -1.96 -8.32 -17.34
N MET A 15 -1.51 -7.22 -16.77
CA MET A 15 -2.32 -6.01 -16.57
C MET A 15 -2.29 -5.06 -17.76
N GLY A 16 -1.39 -5.26 -18.72
CA GLY A 16 -1.23 -4.41 -19.89
C GLY A 16 0.16 -3.81 -20.00
N GLU A 17 0.28 -2.78 -20.82
CA GLU A 17 1.55 -2.08 -21.02
C GLU A 17 1.67 -0.90 -20.06
N PHE A 18 2.87 -0.69 -19.54
CA PHE A 18 3.20 0.45 -18.70
C PHE A 18 4.25 1.31 -19.40
N THR A 19 4.28 2.59 -19.06
CA THR A 19 5.26 3.53 -19.61
C THR A 19 6.64 3.29 -19.01
N GLU A 20 7.66 3.85 -19.64
CA GLU A 20 9.05 3.83 -19.14
C GLU A 20 9.20 4.61 -17.81
N ASP A 21 8.21 5.42 -17.44
CA ASP A 21 8.22 6.18 -16.21
C ASP A 21 7.94 5.33 -14.98
N LEU A 22 7.44 4.09 -15.16
CA LEU A 22 7.27 3.15 -14.07
C LEU A 22 8.59 2.44 -13.77
N LEU A 23 9.19 2.78 -12.64
CA LEU A 23 10.45 2.21 -12.20
C LEU A 23 10.20 1.25 -11.04
N LEU A 24 10.94 0.15 -11.01
CA LEU A 24 10.84 -0.86 -9.96
C LEU A 24 12.18 -0.98 -9.23
N LEU A 25 12.12 -1.05 -7.91
CA LEU A 25 13.27 -1.26 -7.07
C LEU A 25 12.97 -2.38 -6.06
N CYS A 26 13.80 -3.41 -6.06
CA CYS A 26 13.70 -4.50 -5.11
C CYS A 26 14.74 -4.31 -4.02
N GLU A 27 14.36 -3.65 -2.94
CA GLU A 27 15.25 -3.30 -1.83
C GLU A 27 14.46 -3.18 -0.53
N THR A 28 15.09 -3.56 0.58
CA THR A 28 14.52 -3.48 1.92
C THR A 28 15.33 -2.60 2.87
N ASN A 29 16.58 -2.28 2.52
CA ASN A 29 17.39 -1.38 3.32
C ASN A 29 16.92 0.06 3.16
N LEU A 30 16.49 0.66 4.25
CA LEU A 30 15.89 2.00 4.27
C LEU A 30 16.85 3.08 3.73
N GLU A 31 18.13 3.02 4.10
CA GLU A 31 19.11 4.02 3.64
C GLU A 31 19.33 3.95 2.13
N ILE A 32 19.36 2.76 1.58
CA ILE A 32 19.52 2.57 0.14
C ILE A 32 18.30 3.11 -0.59
N VAL A 33 17.10 2.79 -0.11
CA VAL A 33 15.84 3.30 -0.70
C VAL A 33 15.78 4.81 -0.63
N LYS A 34 16.12 5.39 0.52
CA LYS A 34 16.19 6.83 0.71
C LYS A 34 17.12 7.51 -0.31
N ASN A 35 18.32 6.95 -0.48
CA ASN A 35 19.31 7.49 -1.41
C ASN A 35 18.81 7.44 -2.86
N VAL A 36 18.14 6.36 -3.25
CA VAL A 36 17.56 6.23 -4.60
C VAL A 36 16.46 7.28 -4.82
N ILE A 37 15.58 7.47 -3.84
CA ILE A 37 14.52 8.47 -3.93
C ILE A 37 15.10 9.88 -4.05
N GLN A 38 16.10 10.22 -3.24
CA GLN A 38 16.76 11.52 -3.27
C GLN A 38 17.46 11.79 -4.60
N LYS A 39 18.06 10.77 -5.17
CA LYS A 39 18.79 10.86 -6.43
C LYS A 39 17.87 10.98 -7.62
N ARG A 40 16.80 10.18 -7.66
CA ARG A 40 15.88 10.13 -8.80
C ARG A 40 14.73 11.14 -8.73
N LYS A 41 14.39 11.59 -7.55
CA LYS A 41 13.30 12.56 -7.31
C LYS A 41 12.01 12.24 -8.06
N PRO A 42 11.45 11.03 -7.84
CA PRO A 42 10.19 10.66 -8.49
C PRO A 42 9.04 11.52 -7.96
N GLU A 43 8.00 11.68 -8.73
CA GLU A 43 6.79 12.42 -8.29
C GLU A 43 5.97 11.59 -7.30
N VAL A 44 5.92 10.28 -7.50
CA VAL A 44 5.16 9.35 -6.67
C VAL A 44 6.03 8.14 -6.33
N VAL A 45 5.98 7.73 -5.08
CA VAL A 45 6.65 6.52 -4.59
C VAL A 45 5.62 5.61 -3.94
N ILE A 46 5.73 4.32 -4.20
CA ILE A 46 4.91 3.29 -3.54
C ILE A 46 5.85 2.33 -2.82
N ILE A 47 5.67 2.22 -1.51
CA ILE A 47 6.44 1.31 -0.66
C ILE A 47 5.57 0.10 -0.33
N ASP A 48 5.93 -1.05 -0.83
CA ASP A 48 5.21 -2.31 -0.59
C ASP A 48 6.19 -3.39 -0.13
N SER A 49 6.20 -3.66 1.12
CA SER A 49 5.41 -3.14 2.23
C SER A 49 6.31 -2.43 3.25
N ILE A 50 5.70 -1.64 4.08
CA ILE A 50 6.44 -0.94 5.14
C ILE A 50 7.08 -1.93 6.13
N GLN A 51 6.43 -3.07 6.36
CA GLN A 51 6.93 -4.07 7.30
C GLN A 51 8.21 -4.77 6.83
N THR A 52 8.52 -4.71 5.54
CA THR A 52 9.76 -5.30 5.00
C THR A 52 10.95 -4.34 5.04
N MET A 53 10.70 -3.07 5.28
CA MET A 53 11.77 -2.07 5.36
C MET A 53 12.49 -2.15 6.71
N TYR A 54 13.79 -1.93 6.69
CA TYR A 54 14.56 -1.88 7.92
C TYR A 54 15.67 -0.83 7.87
N SER A 55 15.95 -0.26 9.04
CA SER A 55 17.10 0.60 9.27
C SER A 55 18.13 -0.15 10.11
N GLU A 56 19.40 -0.09 9.70
CA GLU A 56 20.51 -0.68 10.47
C GLU A 56 20.76 0.07 11.78
N GLU A 57 20.28 1.31 11.87
CA GLU A 57 20.40 2.12 13.09
C GLU A 57 19.42 1.72 14.19
N VAL A 58 18.41 0.93 13.85
CA VAL A 58 17.41 0.44 14.79
C VAL A 58 17.73 -1.02 15.13
N ALA A 59 17.88 -1.31 16.41
CA ALA A 59 18.33 -2.63 16.87
C ALA A 59 17.31 -3.75 16.73
N SER A 60 16.04 -3.42 16.54
CA SER A 60 14.97 -4.41 16.47
C SER A 60 14.84 -5.02 15.07
N ALA A 61 14.18 -6.17 15.00
CA ALA A 61 13.97 -6.91 13.75
C ALA A 61 13.06 -6.14 12.77
N PRO A 62 13.19 -6.40 11.45
CA PRO A 62 12.23 -5.88 10.47
C PRO A 62 10.80 -6.25 10.83
N GLY A 63 9.87 -5.34 10.62
CA GLY A 63 8.47 -5.52 10.98
C GLY A 63 8.11 -5.19 12.41
N SER A 64 9.08 -4.94 13.28
CA SER A 64 8.83 -4.46 14.64
C SER A 64 8.24 -3.05 14.62
N VAL A 65 7.57 -2.66 15.71
CA VAL A 65 7.01 -1.31 15.84
C VAL A 65 8.07 -0.24 15.63
N SER A 66 9.25 -0.41 16.21
CA SER A 66 10.35 0.55 16.08
C SER A 66 10.81 0.71 14.64
N GLN A 67 10.97 -0.39 13.92
CA GLN A 67 11.38 -0.36 12.51
C GLN A 67 10.32 0.29 11.62
N VAL A 68 9.06 -0.08 11.82
CA VAL A 68 7.96 0.46 11.03
C VAL A 68 7.80 1.96 11.26
N ARG A 69 7.91 2.42 12.50
CA ARG A 69 7.86 3.85 12.83
C ARG A 69 9.03 4.62 12.24
N GLU A 70 10.24 4.10 12.36
CA GLU A 70 11.42 4.76 11.82
C GLU A 70 11.35 4.88 10.30
N SER A 71 10.98 3.80 9.62
CA SER A 71 10.82 3.81 8.17
C SER A 71 9.77 4.82 7.73
N THR A 72 8.63 4.85 8.40
CA THR A 72 7.56 5.79 8.09
C THR A 72 7.99 7.23 8.32
N ASN A 73 8.73 7.49 9.39
CA ASN A 73 9.25 8.83 9.66
C ASN A 73 10.20 9.31 8.56
N VAL A 74 11.08 8.45 8.08
CA VAL A 74 11.99 8.76 6.97
C VAL A 74 11.21 9.07 5.70
N PHE A 75 10.23 8.26 5.34
CA PHE A 75 9.41 8.51 4.15
C PHE A 75 8.58 9.78 4.27
N LYS A 76 8.07 10.07 5.45
CA LYS A 76 7.35 11.32 5.72
C LYS A 76 8.25 12.53 5.51
N GLN A 77 9.48 12.49 6.00
CA GLN A 77 10.45 13.57 5.81
C GLN A 77 10.83 13.73 4.34
N LEU A 78 11.01 12.63 3.61
CA LEU A 78 11.29 12.66 2.17
C LEU A 78 10.13 13.27 1.38
N ALA A 79 8.90 12.87 1.68
CA ALA A 79 7.71 13.40 1.02
C ALA A 79 7.63 14.92 1.20
N LYS A 80 7.84 15.38 2.41
CA LYS A 80 7.77 16.80 2.75
C LYS A 80 8.92 17.59 2.17
N GLY A 81 10.14 17.07 2.27
CA GLY A 81 11.34 17.75 1.82
C GLY A 81 11.48 17.82 0.31
N LEU A 82 11.04 16.81 -0.41
CA LEU A 82 11.12 16.75 -1.87
C LEU A 82 9.81 17.13 -2.58
N GLY A 83 8.74 17.34 -1.83
CA GLY A 83 7.44 17.65 -2.43
C GLY A 83 6.86 16.51 -3.25
N ILE A 84 7.08 15.28 -2.82
CA ILE A 84 6.60 14.08 -3.51
C ILE A 84 5.49 13.40 -2.72
N SER A 85 4.67 12.61 -3.40
CA SER A 85 3.62 11.81 -2.78
C SER A 85 4.13 10.40 -2.53
N ILE A 86 4.02 9.92 -1.29
CA ILE A 86 4.46 8.58 -0.94
C ILE A 86 3.26 7.76 -0.42
N PHE A 87 3.01 6.64 -1.08
CA PHE A 87 2.04 5.65 -0.64
C PHE A 87 2.76 4.56 0.14
N ILE A 88 2.30 4.31 1.34
CA ILE A 88 2.86 3.27 2.20
C ILE A 88 1.83 2.15 2.29
N VAL A 89 2.19 0.98 1.80
CA VAL A 89 1.36 -0.21 1.90
C VAL A 89 1.73 -0.97 3.15
N GLY A 90 0.74 -1.19 4.01
CA GLY A 90 0.89 -1.99 5.22
C GLY A 90 -0.08 -3.15 5.18
N HIS A 91 0.41 -4.34 5.53
CA HIS A 91 -0.41 -5.55 5.58
C HIS A 91 -0.97 -5.75 6.98
N VAL A 92 -2.27 -6.05 7.06
CA VAL A 92 -2.90 -6.41 8.32
C VAL A 92 -2.40 -7.81 8.72
N THR A 93 -1.91 -7.92 9.95
CA THR A 93 -1.39 -9.17 10.47
C THR A 93 -2.39 -9.81 11.44
N LYS A 94 -2.54 -11.11 11.34
CA LYS A 94 -3.44 -11.87 12.23
C LYS A 94 -2.81 -12.16 13.58
N GLU A 95 -1.50 -12.14 13.70
CA GLU A 95 -0.77 -12.47 14.92
C GLU A 95 0.51 -11.67 15.11
N GLY A 96 0.82 -11.39 16.29
CA GLY A 96 1.59 -10.46 17.06
C GLY A 96 3.09 -10.28 16.86
N THR A 97 3.78 -10.82 15.90
CA THR A 97 5.23 -10.61 15.76
C THR A 97 5.60 -9.45 14.84
N VAL A 98 4.72 -9.11 13.92
CA VAL A 98 4.90 -8.01 12.99
C VAL A 98 3.90 -6.91 13.32
N ALA A 99 4.36 -5.67 13.41
CA ALA A 99 3.50 -4.54 13.70
C ALA A 99 2.46 -4.36 12.59
N GLY A 100 1.19 -4.27 12.97
CA GLY A 100 0.14 -3.93 12.05
C GLY A 100 0.19 -2.46 11.63
N PRO A 101 -0.51 -2.08 10.56
CA PRO A 101 -0.45 -0.72 10.05
C PRO A 101 -1.08 0.33 10.96
N ARG A 102 -1.86 -0.06 11.96
CA ARG A 102 -2.48 0.88 12.91
C ARG A 102 -1.48 1.77 13.64
N VAL A 103 -0.25 1.30 13.86
CA VAL A 103 0.77 2.10 14.53
C VAL A 103 1.19 3.32 13.71
N LEU A 104 0.85 3.36 12.42
CA LEU A 104 1.21 4.42 11.50
C LEU A 104 0.09 5.44 11.26
N GLU A 105 -1.13 5.13 11.64
CA GLU A 105 -2.30 5.94 11.26
C GLU A 105 -2.21 7.39 11.73
N HIS A 106 -1.58 7.64 12.86
CA HIS A 106 -1.38 9.00 13.37
C HIS A 106 -0.20 9.73 12.72
N MET A 107 0.65 9.03 11.99
CA MET A 107 1.85 9.60 11.37
C MET A 107 1.62 10.07 9.94
N VAL A 108 0.57 9.61 9.29
CA VAL A 108 0.29 9.88 7.88
C VAL A 108 -0.91 10.81 7.70
N ASP A 109 -1.01 11.44 6.54
CA ASP A 109 -2.08 12.40 6.25
C ASP A 109 -3.39 11.72 5.89
N THR A 110 -3.32 10.58 5.25
CA THR A 110 -4.48 9.85 4.74
C THR A 110 -4.32 8.38 5.03
N VAL A 111 -5.39 7.75 5.49
CA VAL A 111 -5.45 6.30 5.74
C VAL A 111 -6.60 5.73 4.94
N LEU A 112 -6.28 4.76 4.11
CA LEU A 112 -7.25 4.01 3.32
C LEU A 112 -7.19 2.54 3.75
N TYR A 113 -8.35 1.94 3.94
CA TYR A 113 -8.46 0.51 4.17
C TYR A 113 -8.91 -0.16 2.89
N PHE A 114 -8.18 -1.19 2.51
CA PHE A 114 -8.49 -2.02 1.37
C PHE A 114 -8.96 -3.38 1.88
N GLU A 115 -10.25 -3.63 1.76
CA GLU A 115 -10.91 -4.78 2.37
C GLU A 115 -11.45 -5.73 1.30
N GLY A 116 -11.45 -7.01 1.60
CA GLY A 116 -12.03 -8.02 0.74
C GLY A 116 -11.90 -9.40 1.36
N ASP A 117 -12.81 -10.27 1.01
CA ASP A 117 -12.79 -11.66 1.42
C ASP A 117 -12.00 -12.48 0.38
N ARG A 118 -11.34 -13.53 0.82
CA ARG A 118 -10.64 -14.47 -0.06
C ARG A 118 -11.57 -15.11 -1.10
N HIS A 119 -12.82 -15.27 -0.73
CA HIS A 119 -13.83 -15.93 -1.57
C HIS A 119 -14.69 -14.95 -2.34
N ALA A 120 -14.59 -13.65 -2.03
CA ALA A 120 -15.34 -12.63 -2.74
C ALA A 120 -14.49 -12.02 -3.86
N SER A 121 -15.11 -11.80 -5.01
CA SER A 121 -14.43 -11.15 -6.14
C SER A 121 -14.30 -9.65 -5.94
N TYR A 122 -14.90 -9.09 -4.88
CA TYR A 122 -14.94 -7.66 -4.63
C TYR A 122 -13.87 -7.18 -3.69
N ARG A 123 -13.46 -5.94 -3.88
CA ARG A 123 -12.59 -5.22 -2.96
C ARG A 123 -13.20 -3.85 -2.69
N ILE A 124 -13.17 -3.43 -1.44
CA ILE A 124 -13.67 -2.12 -1.03
C ILE A 124 -12.49 -1.30 -0.55
N LEU A 125 -12.35 -0.11 -1.11
CA LEU A 125 -11.37 0.88 -0.67
C LEU A 125 -12.13 1.94 0.13
N ARG A 126 -11.77 2.09 1.39
CA ARG A 126 -12.50 2.98 2.30
C ARG A 126 -11.56 3.98 2.96
N GLY A 127 -11.93 5.26 2.92
CA GLY A 127 -11.24 6.30 3.66
C GLY A 127 -11.55 6.21 5.14
N VAL A 128 -10.51 6.16 5.97
CA VAL A 128 -10.62 6.10 7.43
C VAL A 128 -10.12 7.39 8.06
N LYS A 129 -9.12 7.99 7.46
CA LYS A 129 -8.57 9.29 7.85
C LYS A 129 -8.23 10.07 6.60
N ASN A 130 -8.60 11.33 6.56
CA ASN A 130 -8.19 12.23 5.49
C ASN A 130 -8.02 13.64 6.05
N ARG A 131 -6.78 14.04 6.19
CA ARG A 131 -6.42 15.37 6.69
C ARG A 131 -6.92 16.50 5.78
N PHE A 132 -7.13 16.20 4.50
CA PHE A 132 -7.44 17.19 3.49
C PHE A 132 -8.90 17.20 3.04
N GLY A 133 -9.74 16.35 3.61
CA GLY A 133 -11.13 16.27 3.20
C GLY A 133 -11.95 15.22 3.93
N SER A 134 -13.03 14.79 3.27
CA SER A 134 -13.99 13.84 3.82
C SER A 134 -13.47 12.39 3.79
N THR A 135 -14.02 11.57 4.70
CA THR A 135 -13.82 10.11 4.70
C THR A 135 -15.10 9.36 4.30
N ASN A 136 -16.11 10.06 3.82
CA ASN A 136 -17.41 9.45 3.52
C ASN A 136 -17.48 8.67 2.20
N GLU A 137 -16.41 8.71 1.41
CA GLU A 137 -16.36 8.05 0.12
C GLU A 137 -15.79 6.64 0.21
N ILE A 138 -16.37 5.74 -0.57
CA ILE A 138 -15.84 4.38 -0.75
C ILE A 138 -15.68 4.08 -2.23
N GLY A 139 -14.67 3.30 -2.57
CA GLY A 139 -14.51 2.73 -3.90
C GLY A 139 -14.77 1.22 -3.86
N VAL A 140 -15.51 0.72 -4.83
CA VAL A 140 -15.74 -0.72 -4.97
C VAL A 140 -15.10 -1.21 -6.25
N PHE A 141 -14.34 -2.28 -6.13
CA PHE A 141 -13.60 -2.87 -7.25
C PHE A 141 -13.92 -4.36 -7.34
N GLU A 142 -13.87 -4.86 -8.54
CA GLU A 142 -14.00 -6.28 -8.81
C GLU A 142 -12.68 -6.86 -9.29
N MET A 143 -12.30 -8.00 -8.73
CA MET A 143 -11.11 -8.74 -9.18
C MET A 143 -11.43 -9.45 -10.48
N GLN A 144 -10.78 -9.06 -11.55
CA GLN A 144 -10.87 -9.69 -12.85
C GLN A 144 -9.51 -10.23 -13.29
N LYS A 145 -9.49 -11.00 -14.36
CA LYS A 145 -8.25 -11.62 -14.87
C LYS A 145 -7.14 -10.61 -15.16
N GLY A 146 -7.49 -9.43 -15.63
CA GLY A 146 -6.55 -8.36 -15.94
C GLY A 146 -6.22 -7.43 -14.78
N GLY A 147 -6.82 -7.63 -13.62
CA GLY A 147 -6.62 -6.77 -12.45
C GLY A 147 -7.92 -6.31 -11.82
N LEU A 148 -7.82 -5.26 -11.03
CA LEU A 148 -8.98 -4.63 -10.37
C LEU A 148 -9.71 -3.71 -11.35
N VAL A 149 -11.02 -3.83 -11.39
CA VAL A 149 -11.89 -3.00 -12.21
C VAL A 149 -12.91 -2.28 -11.33
N GLU A 150 -13.06 -0.98 -11.53
CA GLU A 150 -14.01 -0.17 -10.78
C GLU A 150 -15.45 -0.61 -11.07
N VAL A 151 -16.28 -0.63 -10.03
CA VAL A 151 -17.71 -0.86 -10.13
C VAL A 151 -18.41 0.51 -10.17
N GLU A 152 -19.05 0.84 -11.29
CA GLU A 152 -19.62 2.17 -11.54
C GLU A 152 -20.79 2.54 -10.63
N ASN A 153 -21.61 1.56 -10.23
CA ASN A 153 -22.75 1.77 -9.33
C ASN A 153 -22.59 0.94 -8.05
N PRO A 154 -21.75 1.37 -7.10
CA PRO A 154 -21.50 0.62 -5.88
C PRO A 154 -22.78 0.30 -5.09
N SER A 155 -23.72 1.25 -5.03
CA SER A 155 -24.97 1.06 -4.28
C SER A 155 -25.83 -0.04 -4.87
N GLU A 156 -25.99 -0.05 -6.17
CA GLU A 156 -26.73 -1.08 -6.88
C GLU A 156 -26.07 -2.44 -6.70
N TYR A 157 -24.76 -2.46 -6.78
CA TYR A 157 -23.95 -3.65 -6.61
C TYR A 157 -24.04 -4.21 -5.19
N MET A 158 -23.97 -3.36 -4.18
CA MET A 158 -24.09 -3.74 -2.78
C MET A 158 -25.48 -4.27 -2.45
N LEU A 159 -26.50 -3.81 -3.15
CA LEU A 159 -27.87 -4.26 -2.97
C LEU A 159 -28.18 -5.56 -3.72
N SER A 160 -27.65 -5.73 -4.93
CA SER A 160 -27.87 -6.92 -5.76
C SER A 160 -26.87 -8.04 -5.50
N GLY A 161 -25.69 -7.66 -5.08
CA GLY A 161 -24.58 -8.58 -4.83
C GLY A 161 -24.47 -9.00 -3.40
N LYS A 162 -25.51 -9.10 -2.66
CA LYS A 162 -25.47 -9.87 -1.44
C LYS A 162 -24.94 -11.22 -1.82
N PRO A 163 -23.78 -11.57 -1.34
CA PRO A 163 -23.34 -12.93 -1.52
C PRO A 163 -24.42 -13.75 -0.93
N VAL A 164 -24.91 -14.44 -1.78
CA VAL A 164 -25.71 -15.43 -1.31
C VAL A 164 -24.86 -16.42 -0.70
N ASN A 165 -24.68 -16.38 0.40
CA ASN A 165 -24.27 -17.22 1.10
C ASN A 165 -24.00 -17.28 1.95
N ALA A 166 -24.23 -17.62 2.15
CA ALA A 166 -23.91 -18.32 2.81
C ALA A 166 -24.59 -19.30 3.34
N SER A 167 -24.31 -20.18 3.48
CA SER A 167 -24.63 -21.33 4.24
C SER A 167 -23.36 -22.06 4.54
#